data_7451cd6f296a8f7c5b992f05904e88df
#
_entry.id   7451cd6f296a8f7c5b992f05904e88df
#
_cell.length_a   1.000
_cell.length_b   1.000
_cell.length_c   1.000
_cell.angle_alpha   90.00
_cell.angle_beta   90.00
_cell.angle_gamma   90.00
#
_symmetry.space_group_name_H-M   'P 1'
#
loop_
_entity.id
_entity.type
_entity.pdbx_description
1 polymer ?
#
loop_
_entity_poly.entity_id
_entity_poly.type
_entity_poly.pdbx_seq_one_letter_code
_entity_poly.pdbx_strand_id
1 'polypeptide(L)'
;DRDVKRVGYLVVSTDRGLCGGLNINLFKKLLAEMKTWTDKGVQCDLAMIGSKGVSFFNSVGGNVVAQVTGMGDNPSLSELIGPVKVMLQAYDEGRLDKLYIVSNKFINTMSQVPTISQLLPLPASDDDDLKHKSWDYLYEPDPKALLDTLLRRYVESQVYQGVVENLASEQAARMVAMKAATDNGGSLI
;
A
#
# COMPACT_ATOMS: atom_id res chain seq x y z
N ASP A 1 6.76 -10.01 19.87
CA ASP A 1 7.35 -8.64 19.94
C ASP A 1 8.80 -8.68 19.51
N ARG A 2 9.12 -7.99 18.41
CA ARG A 2 10.47 -7.86 17.88
C ARG A 2 10.95 -6.42 18.09
N ASP A 3 12.23 -6.26 18.36
CA ASP A 3 12.85 -4.93 18.25
C ASP A 3 12.80 -4.48 16.80
N VAL A 4 12.26 -3.30 16.55
CA VAL A 4 12.08 -2.80 15.20
C VAL A 4 13.41 -2.26 14.68
N LYS A 5 13.96 -2.92 13.65
CA LYS A 5 15.20 -2.52 12.96
C LYS A 5 14.96 -2.13 11.52
N ARG A 6 13.93 -2.69 10.88
CA ARG A 6 13.59 -2.44 9.50
C ARG A 6 12.08 -2.56 9.31
N VAL A 7 11.50 -1.59 8.61
CA VAL A 7 10.08 -1.57 8.26
C VAL A 7 9.91 -1.56 6.75
N GLY A 8 8.84 -2.19 6.27
CA GLY A 8 8.50 -2.21 4.85
C GLY A 8 7.19 -1.50 4.59
N TYR A 9 7.12 -0.85 3.43
CA TYR A 9 5.92 -0.17 2.96
C TYR A 9 5.54 -0.67 1.58
N LEU A 10 4.29 -1.14 1.45
CA LEU A 10 3.66 -1.37 0.15
C LEU A 10 2.94 -0.08 -0.21
N VAL A 11 3.46 0.65 -1.20
CA VAL A 11 2.99 1.99 -1.53
C VAL A 11 2.21 1.94 -2.84
N VAL A 12 0.94 2.35 -2.78
CA VAL A 12 0.06 2.36 -3.94
C VAL A 12 -0.04 3.79 -4.48
N SER A 13 0.40 3.97 -5.72
CA SER A 13 0.32 5.24 -6.44
C SER A 13 -0.30 5.01 -7.81
N THR A 14 -0.40 6.07 -8.62
CA THR A 14 -0.95 5.97 -9.97
C THR A 14 0.15 5.80 -11.01
N ASP A 15 -0.23 5.28 -12.19
CA ASP A 15 0.68 5.24 -13.35
C ASP A 15 0.64 6.55 -14.12
N ARG A 16 -0.50 7.26 -14.09
CA ARG A 16 -0.70 8.50 -14.85
C ARG A 16 -0.88 9.70 -13.92
N GLY A 17 -0.62 10.88 -14.44
CA GLY A 17 -0.84 12.14 -13.76
C GLY A 17 -2.26 12.68 -13.94
N LEU A 18 -2.42 13.99 -13.82
CA LEU A 18 -3.69 14.72 -13.97
C LEU A 18 -4.75 14.28 -12.96
N CYS A 19 -4.32 13.92 -11.76
CA CYS A 19 -5.18 13.52 -10.65
C CYS A 19 -4.97 14.44 -9.43
N GLY A 20 -4.65 15.71 -9.68
CA GLY A 20 -4.44 16.70 -8.63
C GLY A 20 -3.27 16.35 -7.72
N GLY A 21 -3.42 16.63 -6.42
CA GLY A 21 -2.39 16.35 -5.43
C GLY A 21 -2.40 14.95 -4.84
N LEU A 22 -3.13 14.00 -5.45
CA LEU A 22 -3.34 12.66 -4.89
C LEU A 22 -2.04 11.96 -4.49
N ASN A 23 -1.10 11.87 -5.44
CA ASN A 23 0.18 11.19 -5.19
C ASN A 23 1.09 11.99 -4.25
N ILE A 24 1.18 13.30 -4.46
CA ILE A 24 2.06 14.17 -3.67
C ILE A 24 1.64 14.17 -2.19
N ASN A 25 0.36 14.24 -1.91
CA ASN A 25 -0.15 14.22 -0.53
C ASN A 25 0.15 12.88 0.14
N LEU A 26 0.03 11.79 -0.59
CA LEU A 26 0.39 10.45 -0.11
C LEU A 26 1.89 10.36 0.21
N PHE A 27 2.72 10.82 -0.72
CA PHE A 27 4.17 10.76 -0.57
C PHE A 27 4.66 11.64 0.59
N LYS A 28 4.08 12.81 0.78
CA LYS A 28 4.42 13.67 1.91
C LYS A 28 4.12 13.00 3.24
N LYS A 29 2.97 12.35 3.35
CA LYS A 29 2.59 11.63 4.56
C LYS A 29 3.55 10.47 4.84
N LEU A 30 3.89 9.71 3.80
CA LEU A 30 4.84 8.61 3.93
C LEU A 30 6.23 9.09 4.32
N LEU A 31 6.73 10.14 3.69
CA LEU A 31 8.04 10.71 4.02
C LEU A 31 8.11 11.15 5.49
N ALA A 32 7.05 11.77 6.00
CA ALA A 32 6.98 12.19 7.39
C ALA A 32 7.05 10.99 8.34
N GLU A 33 6.36 9.90 8.02
CA GLU A 33 6.43 8.68 8.84
C GLU A 33 7.79 7.99 8.73
N MET A 34 8.35 7.90 7.52
CA MET A 34 9.68 7.32 7.32
C MET A 34 10.75 8.10 8.10
N LYS A 35 10.61 9.41 8.19
CA LYS A 35 11.52 10.24 8.98
C LYS A 35 11.49 9.84 10.46
N THR A 36 10.33 9.55 11.02
CA THR A 36 10.25 9.10 12.42
C THR A 36 11.02 7.80 12.65
N TRP A 37 11.00 6.89 11.67
CA TRP A 37 11.79 5.67 11.75
C TRP A 37 13.28 5.93 11.57
N THR A 38 13.65 6.75 10.58
CA THR A 38 15.06 7.09 10.30
C THR A 38 15.71 7.75 11.51
N ASP A 39 14.98 8.64 12.19
CA ASP A 39 15.48 9.31 13.40
C ASP A 39 15.75 8.32 14.56
N LYS A 40 15.11 7.15 14.52
CA LYS A 40 15.35 6.06 15.49
C LYS A 40 16.38 5.05 15.01
N GLY A 41 17.00 5.27 13.84
CA GLY A 41 17.95 4.33 13.27
C GLY A 41 17.29 3.13 12.58
N VAL A 42 15.98 3.18 12.30
CA VAL A 42 15.24 2.12 11.63
C VAL A 42 15.27 2.36 10.12
N GLN A 43 15.60 1.31 9.36
CA GLN A 43 15.64 1.38 7.90
C GLN A 43 14.26 1.11 7.32
N CYS A 44 13.97 1.72 6.16
CA CYS A 44 12.70 1.58 5.45
C CYS A 44 12.91 1.01 4.05
N ASP A 45 12.21 -0.09 3.76
CA ASP A 45 12.18 -0.69 2.42
C ASP A 45 10.83 -0.39 1.77
N LEU A 46 10.84 -0.18 0.46
CA LEU A 46 9.66 0.21 -0.30
C LEU A 46 9.37 -0.80 -1.40
N ALA A 47 8.13 -1.27 -1.46
CA ALA A 47 7.59 -1.99 -2.62
C ALA A 47 6.56 -1.09 -3.27
N MET A 48 6.81 -0.71 -4.53
CA MET A 48 6.05 0.32 -5.21
C MET A 48 5.05 -0.28 -6.18
N ILE A 49 3.82 0.23 -6.12
CA ILE A 49 2.76 -0.06 -7.08
C ILE A 49 2.41 1.26 -7.74
N GLY A 50 2.55 1.34 -9.07
CA GLY A 50 2.33 2.57 -9.83
C GLY A 50 3.61 3.33 -10.13
N SER A 51 3.72 3.83 -11.37
CA SER A 51 4.95 4.47 -11.86
C SER A 51 5.27 5.80 -11.19
N LYS A 52 4.27 6.53 -10.73
CA LYS A 52 4.50 7.83 -10.06
C LYS A 52 5.29 7.67 -8.77
N GLY A 53 4.96 6.63 -7.98
CA GLY A 53 5.71 6.33 -6.77
C GLY A 53 7.11 5.86 -7.05
N VAL A 54 7.29 5.02 -8.07
CA VAL A 54 8.61 4.54 -8.49
C VAL A 54 9.51 5.73 -8.83
N SER A 55 9.03 6.64 -9.67
CA SER A 55 9.80 7.81 -10.08
C SER A 55 10.15 8.73 -8.90
N PHE A 56 9.18 9.00 -8.05
CA PHE A 56 9.36 9.90 -6.91
C PHE A 56 10.38 9.33 -5.92
N PHE A 57 10.21 8.08 -5.49
CA PHE A 57 11.08 7.52 -4.46
C PHE A 57 12.46 7.16 -4.97
N ASN A 58 12.61 6.84 -6.26
CA ASN A 58 13.94 6.72 -6.85
C ASN A 58 14.68 8.05 -6.86
N SER A 59 13.96 9.15 -7.10
CA SER A 59 14.60 10.49 -7.15
C SER A 59 15.03 10.98 -5.77
N VAL A 60 14.34 10.58 -4.69
CA VAL A 60 14.69 10.98 -3.32
C VAL A 60 15.57 9.95 -2.60
N GLY A 61 16.04 8.92 -3.29
CA GLY A 61 16.95 7.94 -2.74
C GLY A 61 16.31 6.88 -1.89
N GLY A 62 15.02 6.60 -2.09
CA GLY A 62 14.33 5.53 -1.38
C GLY A 62 14.82 4.15 -1.78
N ASN A 63 14.81 3.20 -0.84
CA ASN A 63 15.22 1.84 -1.09
C ASN A 63 14.05 1.02 -1.66
N VAL A 64 13.88 1.06 -2.97
CA VAL A 64 12.81 0.35 -3.69
C VAL A 64 13.27 -1.08 -3.98
N VAL A 65 12.70 -2.05 -3.26
CA VAL A 65 13.09 -3.47 -3.38
C VAL A 65 12.22 -4.25 -4.34
N ALA A 66 11.04 -3.72 -4.69
CA ALA A 66 10.14 -4.34 -5.66
C ALA A 66 9.25 -3.26 -6.26
N GLN A 67 8.77 -3.50 -7.47
CA GLN A 67 7.88 -2.55 -8.15
C GLN A 67 7.01 -3.26 -9.17
N VAL A 68 5.80 -2.71 -9.40
CA VAL A 68 4.94 -3.06 -10.50
C VAL A 68 4.30 -1.79 -11.05
N THR A 69 4.28 -1.66 -12.37
CA THR A 69 3.74 -0.50 -13.09
C THR A 69 2.87 -0.98 -14.24
N GLY A 70 2.08 -0.06 -14.79
CA GLY A 70 1.32 -0.32 -16.02
C GLY A 70 0.09 -1.20 -15.82
N MET A 71 -0.47 -1.26 -14.60
CA MET A 71 -1.66 -2.06 -14.31
C MET A 71 -2.94 -1.48 -14.90
N GLY A 72 -2.96 -0.17 -15.19
CA GLY A 72 -4.10 0.50 -15.76
C GLY A 72 -5.32 0.54 -14.86
N ASP A 73 -6.51 0.52 -15.47
CA ASP A 73 -7.79 0.65 -14.77
C ASP A 73 -8.33 -0.68 -14.25
N ASN A 74 -7.73 -1.80 -14.66
CA ASN A 74 -8.13 -3.15 -14.27
C ASN A 74 -6.99 -3.88 -13.56
N PRO A 75 -6.72 -3.56 -12.27
CA PRO A 75 -5.67 -4.25 -11.55
C PRO A 75 -6.04 -5.72 -11.34
N SER A 76 -5.07 -6.61 -11.56
CA SER A 76 -5.27 -8.03 -11.27
C SER A 76 -4.44 -8.44 -10.07
N LEU A 77 -4.98 -9.37 -9.28
CA LEU A 77 -4.28 -9.88 -8.12
C LEU A 77 -2.94 -10.51 -8.50
N SER A 78 -2.88 -11.17 -9.67
CA SER A 78 -1.66 -11.80 -10.15
C SER A 78 -0.50 -10.83 -10.35
N GLU A 79 -0.79 -9.59 -10.76
CA GLU A 79 0.24 -8.55 -10.94
C GLU A 79 0.75 -8.02 -9.61
N LEU A 80 -0.08 -8.04 -8.56
CA LEU A 80 0.25 -7.56 -7.22
C LEU A 80 1.06 -8.58 -6.41
N ILE A 81 1.01 -9.85 -6.80
CA ILE A 81 1.68 -10.92 -6.05
C ILE A 81 3.19 -10.71 -5.94
N GLY A 82 3.83 -10.18 -7.00
CA GLY A 82 5.28 -9.94 -7.00
C GLY A 82 5.77 -9.09 -5.82
N PRO A 83 5.34 -7.83 -5.72
CA PRO A 83 5.74 -6.98 -4.59
C PRO A 83 5.30 -7.51 -3.23
N VAL A 84 4.08 -8.06 -3.14
CA VAL A 84 3.58 -8.65 -1.90
C VAL A 84 4.45 -9.80 -1.45
N LYS A 85 4.81 -10.70 -2.37
CA LYS A 85 5.65 -11.86 -2.09
C LYS A 85 7.03 -11.46 -1.56
N VAL A 86 7.65 -10.45 -2.18
CA VAL A 86 8.95 -9.94 -1.74
C VAL A 86 8.89 -9.47 -0.30
N MET A 87 7.86 -8.70 0.06
CA MET A 87 7.70 -8.16 1.41
C MET A 87 7.35 -9.24 2.42
N LEU A 88 6.47 -10.18 2.07
CA LEU A 88 6.11 -11.29 2.96
C LEU A 88 7.29 -12.20 3.24
N GLN A 89 8.08 -12.50 2.22
CA GLN A 89 9.28 -13.33 2.37
C GLN A 89 10.29 -12.64 3.29
N ALA A 90 10.50 -11.34 3.11
CA ALA A 90 11.38 -10.56 3.97
C ALA A 90 10.90 -10.58 5.43
N TYR A 91 9.60 -10.48 5.65
CA TYR A 91 9.03 -10.56 6.98
C TYR A 91 9.22 -11.95 7.61
N ASP A 92 8.94 -13.00 6.86
CA ASP A 92 9.09 -14.39 7.34
C ASP A 92 10.53 -14.73 7.68
N GLU A 93 11.49 -14.21 6.90
CA GLU A 93 12.92 -14.43 7.13
C GLU A 93 13.51 -13.52 8.21
N GLY A 94 12.70 -12.67 8.84
CA GLY A 94 13.15 -11.76 9.88
C GLY A 94 13.89 -10.53 9.39
N ARG A 95 13.87 -10.27 8.08
CA ARG A 95 14.50 -9.07 7.49
C ARG A 95 13.63 -7.83 7.59
N LEU A 96 12.32 -8.00 7.80
CA LEU A 96 11.38 -6.92 8.12
C LEU A 96 10.71 -7.22 9.45
N ASP A 97 10.54 -6.20 10.27
CA ASP A 97 9.90 -6.30 11.57
C ASP A 97 8.46 -5.81 11.54
N LYS A 98 8.13 -4.90 10.63
CA LYS A 98 6.77 -4.39 10.41
C LYS A 98 6.54 -4.18 8.92
N LEU A 99 5.29 -4.37 8.50
CA LEU A 99 4.86 -4.14 7.12
C LEU A 99 3.60 -3.29 7.14
N TYR A 100 3.61 -2.23 6.31
CA TYR A 100 2.49 -1.30 6.19
C TYR A 100 2.01 -1.24 4.74
N ILE A 101 0.72 -0.91 4.57
CA ILE A 101 0.20 -0.51 3.27
C ILE A 101 -0.07 0.99 3.28
N VAL A 102 0.31 1.66 2.20
CA VAL A 102 0.16 3.10 2.00
C VAL A 102 -0.69 3.31 0.77
N SER A 103 -1.87 3.87 0.94
CA SER A 103 -2.81 4.08 -0.16
C SER A 103 -3.77 5.22 0.16
N ASN A 104 -4.46 5.70 -0.86
CA ASN A 104 -5.52 6.69 -0.66
C ASN A 104 -6.83 5.98 -0.37
N LYS A 105 -7.48 6.38 0.72
CA LYS A 105 -8.81 5.91 1.07
C LYS A 105 -9.84 6.82 0.41
N PHE A 106 -10.77 6.23 -0.33
CA PHE A 106 -11.85 6.96 -0.95
C PHE A 106 -12.93 7.27 0.08
N ILE A 107 -13.20 8.54 0.32
CA ILE A 107 -14.28 8.97 1.21
C ILE A 107 -15.50 9.38 0.38
N ASN A 108 -15.29 10.31 -0.56
CA ASN A 108 -16.29 10.73 -1.55
C ASN A 108 -15.56 11.38 -2.72
N THR A 109 -16.31 11.83 -3.73
CA THR A 109 -15.72 12.41 -4.94
C THR A 109 -14.79 13.60 -4.65
N MET A 110 -15.07 14.36 -3.61
CA MET A 110 -14.30 15.57 -3.27
C MET A 110 -13.18 15.31 -2.26
N SER A 111 -13.16 14.13 -1.63
CA SER A 111 -12.24 13.86 -0.52
C SER A 111 -11.63 12.47 -0.66
N GLN A 112 -10.31 12.44 -0.75
CA GLN A 112 -9.50 11.24 -0.72
C GLN A 112 -8.43 11.43 0.35
N VAL A 113 -8.24 10.43 1.21
CA VAL A 113 -7.37 10.55 2.38
C VAL A 113 -6.18 9.61 2.28
N PRO A 114 -4.94 10.14 2.27
CA PRO A 114 -3.75 9.31 2.39
C PRO A 114 -3.80 8.53 3.70
N THR A 115 -3.60 7.21 3.62
CA THR A 115 -3.72 6.31 4.77
C THR A 115 -2.54 5.37 4.83
N ILE A 116 -1.98 5.18 6.02
CA ILE A 116 -0.92 4.21 6.29
C ILE A 116 -1.47 3.25 7.33
N SER A 117 -1.59 1.97 6.95
CA SER A 117 -2.16 0.94 7.82
C SER A 117 -1.17 -0.20 8.02
N GLN A 118 -1.04 -0.67 9.26
CA GLN A 118 -0.16 -1.80 9.55
C GLN A 118 -0.80 -3.10 9.07
N LEU A 119 -0.04 -3.87 8.29
CA LEU A 119 -0.43 -5.21 7.85
C LEU A 119 0.15 -6.29 8.74
N LEU A 120 1.42 -6.18 9.07
CA LEU A 120 2.13 -7.15 9.89
C LEU A 120 3.03 -6.44 10.92
N PRO A 121 3.17 -6.95 12.14
CA PRO A 121 2.34 -8.01 12.69
C PRO A 121 0.87 -7.59 12.74
N LEU A 122 -0.03 -8.57 12.81
CA LEU A 122 -1.47 -8.29 12.75
C LEU A 122 -1.88 -7.37 13.89
N PRO A 123 -2.73 -6.34 13.61
CA PRO A 123 -3.39 -5.60 14.67
C PRO A 123 -4.24 -6.53 15.54
N ALA A 124 -4.39 -6.23 16.83
CA ALA A 124 -5.03 -7.14 17.80
C ALA A 124 -6.46 -7.56 17.40
N SER A 125 -7.22 -6.66 16.77
CA SER A 125 -8.57 -6.94 16.30
C SER A 125 -8.60 -7.94 15.14
N ASP A 126 -7.65 -7.81 14.21
CA ASP A 126 -7.54 -8.71 13.05
C ASP A 126 -7.00 -10.08 13.43
N ASP A 127 -6.15 -10.14 14.45
CA ASP A 127 -5.63 -11.39 15.00
C ASP A 127 -6.77 -12.25 15.56
N ASP A 128 -7.73 -11.63 16.24
CA ASP A 128 -8.92 -12.32 16.75
C ASP A 128 -9.77 -12.89 15.60
N ASP A 129 -9.98 -12.13 14.55
CA ASP A 129 -10.73 -12.59 13.37
C ASP A 129 -10.04 -13.78 12.68
N LEU A 130 -8.74 -13.75 12.58
CA LEU A 130 -7.97 -14.86 12.02
C LEU A 130 -8.00 -16.10 12.91
N LYS A 131 -7.97 -15.92 14.22
CA LYS A 131 -8.10 -17.02 15.16
C LYS A 131 -9.48 -17.65 15.06
N HIS A 132 -10.53 -16.87 14.91
CA HIS A 132 -11.88 -17.39 14.69
C HIS A 132 -11.99 -18.17 13.38
N LYS A 133 -11.42 -17.65 12.30
CA LYS A 133 -11.40 -18.35 11.01
C LYS A 133 -10.61 -19.64 11.06
N SER A 134 -9.52 -19.71 11.84
CA SER A 134 -8.72 -20.90 12.00
C SER A 134 -9.43 -22.02 12.77
N TRP A 135 -10.42 -21.69 13.62
CA TRP A 135 -11.23 -22.68 14.35
C TRP A 135 -12.02 -23.60 13.41
N ASP A 136 -12.51 -23.06 12.28
CA ASP A 136 -13.26 -23.83 11.30
C ASP A 136 -12.40 -24.83 10.52
N TYR A 137 -11.07 -24.74 10.66
CA TYR A 137 -10.11 -25.56 9.92
C TYR A 137 -9.25 -26.45 10.84
N LEU A 138 -9.74 -26.76 12.05
CA LEU A 138 -9.02 -27.56 13.05
C LEU A 138 -8.66 -28.99 12.57
N TYR A 139 -9.16 -29.41 11.40
CA TYR A 139 -8.94 -30.74 10.85
C TYR A 139 -7.79 -30.80 9.85
N GLU A 140 -7.10 -29.68 9.60
CA GLU A 140 -5.94 -29.65 8.71
C GLU A 140 -4.71 -30.27 9.40
N PRO A 141 -3.90 -31.04 8.66
CA PRO A 141 -2.77 -31.77 9.29
C PRO A 141 -1.62 -30.87 9.75
N ASP A 142 -1.52 -29.62 9.28
CA ASP A 142 -0.46 -28.69 9.72
C ASP A 142 -1.04 -27.30 9.99
N PRO A 143 -1.36 -26.98 11.27
CA PRO A 143 -1.91 -25.67 11.63
C PRO A 143 -1.00 -24.50 11.30
N LYS A 144 0.32 -24.67 11.33
CA LYS A 144 1.27 -23.60 11.00
C LYS A 144 1.22 -23.26 9.52
N ALA A 145 1.24 -24.27 8.64
CA ALA A 145 1.14 -24.06 7.20
C ALA A 145 -0.19 -23.40 6.82
N LEU A 146 -1.28 -23.82 7.48
CA LEU A 146 -2.59 -23.20 7.29
C LEU A 146 -2.59 -21.74 7.69
N LEU A 147 -2.00 -21.40 8.85
CA LEU A 147 -1.92 -20.02 9.35
C LEU A 147 -1.09 -19.16 8.39
N ASP A 148 0.05 -19.67 7.91
CA ASP A 148 0.89 -18.95 6.95
C ASP A 148 0.14 -18.66 5.65
N THR A 149 -0.65 -19.63 5.16
CA THR A 149 -1.48 -19.45 3.97
C THR A 149 -2.57 -18.41 4.20
N LEU A 150 -3.23 -18.42 5.35
CA LEU A 150 -4.26 -17.45 5.70
C LEU A 150 -3.69 -16.05 5.82
N LEU A 151 -2.52 -15.89 6.44
CA LEU A 151 -1.82 -14.60 6.56
C LEU A 151 -1.47 -14.03 5.19
N ARG A 152 -0.93 -14.87 4.29
CA ARG A 152 -0.59 -14.44 2.94
C ARG A 152 -1.83 -13.97 2.19
N ARG A 153 -2.92 -14.73 2.24
CA ARG A 153 -4.19 -14.35 1.59
C ARG A 153 -4.76 -13.07 2.19
N TYR A 154 -4.64 -12.91 3.51
CA TYR A 154 -5.08 -11.69 4.19
C TYR A 154 -4.32 -10.47 3.66
N VAL A 155 -2.98 -10.54 3.61
CA VAL A 155 -2.16 -9.43 3.12
C VAL A 155 -2.46 -9.14 1.65
N GLU A 156 -2.55 -10.17 0.80
CA GLU A 156 -2.88 -10.01 -0.62
C GLU A 156 -4.24 -9.33 -0.79
N SER A 157 -5.23 -9.73 0.00
CA SER A 157 -6.58 -9.14 -0.01
C SER A 157 -6.56 -7.68 0.40
N GLN A 158 -5.82 -7.33 1.45
CA GLN A 158 -5.70 -5.95 1.91
C GLN A 158 -5.01 -5.07 0.88
N VAL A 159 -3.97 -5.57 0.22
CA VAL A 159 -3.27 -4.84 -0.83
C VAL A 159 -4.17 -4.65 -2.05
N TYR A 160 -4.89 -5.68 -2.48
CA TYR A 160 -5.83 -5.58 -3.58
C TYR A 160 -6.92 -4.54 -3.28
N GLN A 161 -7.49 -4.57 -2.09
CA GLN A 161 -8.49 -3.60 -1.67
C GLN A 161 -7.92 -2.18 -1.67
N GLY A 162 -6.69 -2.00 -1.20
CA GLY A 162 -6.00 -0.72 -1.22
C GLY A 162 -5.80 -0.20 -2.63
N VAL A 163 -5.45 -1.07 -3.57
CA VAL A 163 -5.30 -0.71 -4.99
C VAL A 163 -6.64 -0.29 -5.60
N VAL A 164 -7.72 -1.03 -5.32
CA VAL A 164 -9.05 -0.70 -5.81
C VAL A 164 -9.54 0.64 -5.24
N GLU A 165 -9.36 0.88 -3.96
CA GLU A 165 -9.71 2.17 -3.34
C GLU A 165 -8.86 3.32 -3.90
N ASN A 166 -7.58 3.06 -4.13
CA ASN A 166 -6.70 4.07 -4.72
C ASN A 166 -7.12 4.40 -6.14
N LEU A 167 -7.56 3.40 -6.91
CA LEU A 167 -8.07 3.61 -8.26
C LEU A 167 -9.34 4.46 -8.24
N ALA A 168 -10.26 4.19 -7.33
CA ALA A 168 -11.47 5.02 -7.15
C ALA A 168 -11.09 6.46 -6.79
N SER A 169 -10.11 6.63 -5.90
CA SER A 169 -9.59 7.94 -5.51
C SER A 169 -8.94 8.67 -6.69
N GLU A 170 -8.20 7.95 -7.52
CA GLU A 170 -7.58 8.49 -8.73
C GLU A 170 -8.63 9.00 -9.72
N GLN A 171 -9.68 8.21 -9.97
CA GLN A 171 -10.74 8.61 -10.89
C GLN A 171 -11.47 9.85 -10.37
N ALA A 172 -11.80 9.89 -9.10
CA ALA A 172 -12.45 11.05 -8.48
C ALA A 172 -11.57 12.30 -8.55
N ALA A 173 -10.29 12.18 -8.19
CA ALA A 173 -9.36 13.31 -8.21
C ALA A 173 -9.13 13.82 -9.64
N ARG A 174 -9.09 12.91 -10.62
CA ARG A 174 -8.97 13.29 -12.04
C ARG A 174 -10.18 14.04 -12.54
N MET A 175 -11.39 13.61 -12.17
CA MET A 175 -12.62 14.31 -12.54
C MET A 175 -12.62 15.74 -12.00
N VAL A 176 -12.24 15.95 -10.74
CA VAL A 176 -12.15 17.26 -10.11
C VAL A 176 -11.11 18.12 -10.82
N ALA A 177 -9.92 17.57 -11.10
CA ALA A 177 -8.84 18.30 -11.76
C ALA A 177 -9.25 18.70 -13.19
N MET A 178 -9.93 17.83 -13.93
CA MET A 178 -10.38 18.11 -15.28
C MET A 178 -11.51 19.13 -15.29
N LYS A 179 -12.42 19.09 -14.33
CA LYS A 179 -13.47 20.08 -14.17
C LYS A 179 -12.87 21.46 -13.91
N ALA A 180 -11.90 21.58 -13.03
CA ALA A 180 -11.20 22.82 -12.76
C ALA A 180 -10.51 23.37 -14.00
N ALA A 181 -9.87 22.51 -14.79
CA ALA A 181 -9.22 22.89 -16.04
C ALA A 181 -10.24 23.40 -17.07
N THR A 182 -11.39 22.73 -17.18
CA THR A 182 -12.47 23.14 -18.08
C THR A 182 -13.07 24.49 -17.67
N ASP A 183 -13.33 24.68 -16.38
CA ASP A 183 -13.86 25.94 -15.85
C ASP A 183 -12.87 27.09 -16.11
N ASN A 184 -11.57 26.85 -15.90
CA ASN A 184 -10.54 27.85 -16.20
C ASN A 184 -10.44 28.15 -17.69
N GLY A 185 -10.55 27.13 -18.54
CA GLY A 185 -10.60 27.29 -20.00
C GLY A 185 -11.80 28.12 -20.42
N GLY A 186 -12.97 27.89 -19.83
CA GLY A 186 -14.18 28.66 -20.08
C GLY A 186 -14.06 30.14 -19.71
N SER A 187 -13.31 30.45 -18.65
CA SER A 187 -13.11 31.83 -18.21
C SER A 187 -12.12 32.61 -19.06
N LEU A 188 -11.32 31.93 -19.90
CA LEU A 188 -10.35 32.56 -20.79
C LEU A 188 -10.96 32.90 -22.17
N ILE A 189 -12.16 32.42 -22.47
CA ILE A 189 -12.90 32.69 -23.67
C ILE A 189 -13.85 33.86 -23.43
#